data_285cbaf7877d9125b50069405baf672a
#
_entry.id   285cbaf7877d9125b50069405baf672a
#
_cell.length_a   1.000
_cell.length_b   1.000
_cell.length_c   1.000
_cell.angle_alpha   90.00
_cell.angle_beta   90.00
_cell.angle_gamma   90.00
#
_symmetry.space_group_name_H-M   'P 1'
#
loop_
_entity.id
_entity.type
_entity.pdbx_description
1 polymer ?
#
loop_
_entity_poly.entity_id
_entity_poly.type
_entity_poly.pdbx_seq_one_letter_code
_entity_poly.pdbx_strand_id
1 'polypeptide(L)'
;MGVYNEQGAALEEPESCHLTMTKSKGGAPPHRSDAPTLLALRGQLGKLPPKDDTMFMVGGWTPDDPSCLVEQFCPEYNEWRAAARMVNSRGKVAVGTLEGQIYTVGGEDAVRCYSSVERYTPDTDSWSADVAPLSSPRSGVCLAAMDGYLYAVGGHDGIAAINTVERYDPHVNTWSKQAAMLSRRSGAVAAVLGGHLYVVGGNDGEGALNSVERYSPVDGTWSLCAHMLSPRENGGCAVYLGHIYVAGGRDELGLKLCGAERLDPGAMRWTPVKRMRSKRDDMSLVVFNGALMAVGGSDGVTSLKTLEVYCHETNSWRHFGSMRSKHPGGRVAVLR
;
A
#
# COMPACT_ATOMS: atom_id res chain seq x y z
N MET A 1 1.56 -42.08 -18.46
CA MET A 1 2.80 -42.62 -17.87
C MET A 1 2.94 -41.96 -16.52
N GLY A 2 2.67 -42.71 -15.46
CA GLY A 2 2.79 -42.19 -14.08
C GLY A 2 4.26 -42.04 -13.69
N VAL A 3 4.58 -40.97 -12.98
CA VAL A 3 5.92 -40.74 -12.44
C VAL A 3 5.99 -41.37 -11.05
N TYR A 4 6.96 -42.27 -10.86
CA TYR A 4 7.24 -42.94 -9.57
C TYR A 4 8.56 -42.46 -9.01
N ASN A 5 8.69 -42.42 -7.68
CA ASN A 5 9.98 -42.15 -7.03
C ASN A 5 10.87 -43.38 -7.03
N GLU A 6 12.15 -43.23 -6.67
CA GLU A 6 13.15 -44.33 -6.65
C GLU A 6 12.83 -45.49 -5.70
N GLN A 7 11.74 -45.41 -4.93
CA GLN A 7 11.27 -46.45 -4.02
C GLN A 7 9.93 -47.10 -4.46
N GLY A 8 9.42 -46.75 -5.65
CA GLY A 8 8.26 -47.41 -6.27
C GLY A 8 6.90 -47.02 -5.68
N ALA A 9 6.81 -45.93 -4.90
CA ALA A 9 5.54 -45.43 -4.39
C ALA A 9 4.98 -44.36 -5.34
N ALA A 10 3.67 -44.46 -5.62
CA ALA A 10 2.97 -43.46 -6.40
C ALA A 10 2.95 -42.11 -5.64
N LEU A 11 3.37 -41.03 -6.32
CA LEU A 11 3.21 -39.67 -5.79
C LEU A 11 1.74 -39.28 -5.97
N GLU A 12 1.04 -39.02 -4.89
CA GLU A 12 -0.29 -38.38 -4.94
C GLU A 12 -0.14 -36.99 -5.52
N GLU A 13 -0.87 -36.71 -6.59
CA GLU A 13 -0.97 -35.36 -7.14
C GLU A 13 -1.68 -34.44 -6.13
N PRO A 14 -1.21 -33.20 -5.92
CA PRO A 14 -1.93 -32.25 -5.07
C PRO A 14 -3.30 -31.94 -5.71
N GLU A 15 -4.37 -32.11 -4.93
CA GLU A 15 -5.74 -31.82 -5.32
C GLU A 15 -5.84 -30.44 -6.00
N SER A 16 -6.23 -30.47 -7.27
CA SER A 16 -6.52 -29.26 -8.05
C SER A 16 -7.72 -28.55 -7.45
N CYS A 17 -7.58 -27.27 -7.12
CA CYS A 17 -8.68 -26.37 -6.73
C CYS A 17 -9.74 -26.28 -7.84
N HIS A 18 -10.61 -27.28 -7.94
CA HIS A 18 -11.81 -27.21 -8.78
C HIS A 18 -12.94 -26.55 -8.00
N LEU A 19 -13.26 -25.31 -8.34
CA LEU A 19 -14.54 -24.68 -7.99
C LEU A 19 -15.66 -25.43 -8.73
N THR A 20 -16.33 -26.34 -8.06
CA THR A 20 -17.56 -26.98 -8.54
C THR A 20 -18.68 -25.93 -8.56
N MET A 21 -19.03 -25.46 -9.77
CA MET A 21 -20.27 -24.73 -9.99
C MET A 21 -21.44 -25.73 -9.90
N THR A 22 -22.17 -25.73 -8.80
CA THR A 22 -23.49 -26.37 -8.74
C THR A 22 -24.50 -25.48 -9.50
N LYS A 23 -24.97 -25.98 -10.63
CA LYS A 23 -26.11 -25.38 -11.35
C LYS A 23 -27.39 -25.63 -10.57
N SER A 24 -27.95 -24.61 -9.89
CA SER A 24 -29.35 -24.64 -9.46
C SER A 24 -30.22 -23.98 -10.53
N LYS A 25 -31.21 -24.74 -11.01
CA LYS A 25 -32.29 -24.24 -11.88
C LYS A 25 -33.31 -23.47 -11.02
N GLY A 26 -33.57 -22.20 -11.39
CA GLY A 26 -34.71 -21.46 -10.83
C GLY A 26 -34.40 -19.95 -10.80
N GLY A 27 -35.04 -19.17 -11.66
CA GLY A 27 -34.71 -17.77 -11.93
C GLY A 27 -35.11 -16.79 -10.84
N ALA A 28 -34.22 -15.88 -10.55
CA ALA A 28 -34.42 -14.51 -10.10
C ALA A 28 -33.20 -13.69 -10.53
N PRO A 29 -33.30 -12.38 -10.77
CA PRO A 29 -32.23 -11.61 -11.38
C PRO A 29 -31.01 -11.53 -10.45
N PRO A 30 -29.79 -11.47 -10.99
CA PRO A 30 -28.56 -11.50 -10.21
C PRO A 30 -28.33 -10.13 -9.56
N HIS A 31 -28.72 -9.98 -8.31
CA HIS A 31 -28.23 -8.93 -7.44
C HIS A 31 -27.27 -9.58 -6.44
N ARG A 32 -25.99 -9.55 -6.76
CA ARG A 32 -24.84 -9.48 -5.85
C ARG A 32 -23.55 -9.85 -6.61
N SER A 33 -22.53 -9.03 -6.42
CA SER A 33 -21.20 -9.18 -7.02
C SER A 33 -20.62 -10.57 -6.75
N ASP A 34 -20.13 -11.25 -7.81
CA ASP A 34 -19.36 -12.50 -7.74
C ASP A 34 -17.95 -12.30 -7.16
N ALA A 35 -17.73 -11.26 -6.36
CA ALA A 35 -16.49 -11.04 -5.66
C ALA A 35 -16.37 -12.02 -4.49
N PRO A 36 -15.25 -12.74 -4.35
CA PRO A 36 -15.03 -13.63 -3.21
C PRO A 36 -15.05 -12.80 -1.93
N THR A 37 -15.83 -13.25 -0.95
CA THR A 37 -15.82 -12.64 0.38
C THR A 37 -14.50 -12.96 1.08
N LEU A 38 -14.11 -12.15 2.05
CA LEU A 38 -12.93 -12.41 2.89
C LEU A 38 -12.99 -13.77 3.58
N LEU A 39 -14.20 -14.23 3.93
CA LEU A 39 -14.45 -15.56 4.47
C LEU A 39 -14.10 -16.68 3.47
N ALA A 40 -14.40 -16.49 2.18
CA ALA A 40 -14.03 -17.45 1.14
C ALA A 40 -12.51 -17.48 0.91
N LEU A 41 -11.83 -16.33 1.04
CA LEU A 41 -10.38 -16.26 1.00
C LEU A 41 -9.72 -16.94 2.23
N ARG A 42 -10.34 -16.84 3.42
CA ARG A 42 -9.87 -17.54 4.63
C ARG A 42 -9.84 -19.06 4.45
N GLY A 43 -10.83 -19.62 3.81
CA GLY A 43 -10.89 -21.07 3.52
C GLY A 43 -9.80 -21.55 2.56
N GLN A 44 -9.26 -20.65 1.73
CA GLN A 44 -8.22 -20.96 0.74
C GLN A 44 -6.79 -20.73 1.24
N LEU A 45 -6.59 -19.88 2.28
CA LEU A 45 -5.27 -19.44 2.74
C LEU A 45 -4.76 -20.21 3.99
N GLY A 46 -5.51 -21.20 4.50
CA GLY A 46 -5.11 -21.90 5.73
C GLY A 46 -5.11 -20.97 6.95
N LYS A 47 -5.19 -21.50 8.15
CA LYS A 47 -5.38 -20.84 9.46
C LYS A 47 -4.77 -19.42 9.55
N LEU A 48 -5.59 -18.38 9.38
CA LEU A 48 -5.25 -16.99 9.69
C LEU A 48 -5.32 -16.74 11.22
N PRO A 49 -4.55 -15.79 11.74
CA PRO A 49 -4.58 -15.42 13.16
C PRO A 49 -5.99 -14.94 13.58
N PRO A 50 -6.32 -15.07 14.87
CA PRO A 50 -7.69 -14.90 15.37
C PRO A 50 -8.19 -13.44 15.41
N LYS A 51 -7.37 -12.45 15.11
CA LYS A 51 -7.75 -11.02 15.10
C LYS A 51 -7.89 -10.54 13.67
N ASP A 52 -9.07 -10.01 13.34
CA ASP A 52 -9.31 -9.41 12.03
C ASP A 52 -8.61 -8.07 11.90
N ASP A 53 -7.85 -7.91 10.81
CA ASP A 53 -7.32 -6.61 10.43
C ASP A 53 -8.49 -5.65 10.12
N THR A 54 -8.27 -4.37 10.34
CA THR A 54 -9.19 -3.30 9.93
C THR A 54 -8.52 -2.42 8.89
N MET A 55 -9.19 -2.16 7.79
CA MET A 55 -8.65 -1.38 6.68
C MET A 55 -9.37 -0.04 6.55
N PHE A 56 -8.60 1.04 6.40
CA PHE A 56 -9.08 2.40 6.24
C PHE A 56 -8.54 3.01 4.95
N MET A 57 -9.40 3.63 4.16
CA MET A 57 -9.02 4.52 3.07
C MET A 57 -9.10 5.95 3.57
N VAL A 58 -8.03 6.71 3.43
CA VAL A 58 -7.85 8.02 4.05
C VAL A 58 -7.53 9.08 3.00
N GLY A 59 -8.28 10.17 3.00
CA GLY A 59 -8.03 11.36 2.22
C GLY A 59 -8.21 11.19 0.71
N GLY A 60 -7.41 11.90 -0.04
CA GLY A 60 -7.45 11.96 -1.49
C GLY A 60 -8.02 13.26 -2.02
N TRP A 61 -8.52 13.24 -3.25
CA TRP A 61 -9.13 14.38 -3.91
C TRP A 61 -10.58 14.09 -4.26
N THR A 62 -11.41 15.10 -4.24
CA THR A 62 -12.65 15.17 -5.02
C THR A 62 -12.34 15.83 -6.39
N PRO A 63 -13.26 15.95 -7.33
CA PRO A 63 -12.96 16.61 -8.60
C PRO A 63 -12.40 18.03 -8.46
N ASP A 64 -12.77 18.75 -7.40
CA ASP A 64 -12.46 20.16 -7.23
C ASP A 64 -11.55 20.47 -6.04
N ASP A 65 -11.56 19.62 -4.98
CA ASP A 65 -10.90 19.93 -3.72
C ASP A 65 -10.23 18.69 -3.07
N PRO A 66 -9.18 18.90 -2.24
CA PRO A 66 -8.66 17.83 -1.40
C PRO A 66 -9.72 17.34 -0.41
N SER A 67 -9.69 16.07 -0.08
CA SER A 67 -10.69 15.40 0.72
C SER A 67 -10.21 15.13 2.15
N CYS A 68 -11.11 15.29 3.11
CA CYS A 68 -10.95 14.82 4.50
C CYS A 68 -11.69 13.51 4.77
N LEU A 69 -12.27 12.88 3.74
CA LEU A 69 -13.07 11.66 3.89
C LEU A 69 -12.22 10.47 4.32
N VAL A 70 -12.81 9.66 5.17
CA VAL A 70 -12.25 8.38 5.62
C VAL A 70 -13.33 7.32 5.52
N GLU A 71 -12.98 6.19 4.92
CA GLU A 71 -13.84 5.02 4.85
C GLU A 71 -13.15 3.83 5.53
N GLN A 72 -13.91 3.07 6.30
CA GLN A 72 -13.49 1.84 6.96
C GLN A 72 -14.11 0.65 6.27
N PHE A 73 -13.32 -0.38 5.97
CA PHE A 73 -13.82 -1.66 5.49
C PHE A 73 -14.21 -2.56 6.66
N CYS A 74 -15.44 -3.05 6.63
CA CYS A 74 -16.00 -3.97 7.60
C CYS A 74 -16.05 -5.37 6.99
N PRO A 75 -15.11 -6.28 7.34
CA PRO A 75 -15.01 -7.61 6.73
C PRO A 75 -16.25 -8.49 6.97
N GLU A 76 -16.86 -8.35 8.15
CA GLU A 76 -18.04 -9.13 8.55
C GLU A 76 -19.20 -8.95 7.58
N TYR A 77 -19.40 -7.72 7.08
CA TYR A 77 -20.50 -7.38 6.17
C TYR A 77 -20.04 -7.21 4.73
N ASN A 78 -18.72 -7.33 4.47
CA ASN A 78 -18.09 -7.06 3.17
C ASN A 78 -18.49 -5.69 2.60
N GLU A 79 -18.47 -4.67 3.44
CA GLU A 79 -18.88 -3.32 3.06
C GLU A 79 -17.94 -2.24 3.59
N TRP A 80 -17.94 -1.10 2.92
CA TRP A 80 -17.26 0.10 3.37
C TRP A 80 -18.23 1.03 4.10
N ARG A 81 -17.79 1.57 5.23
CA ARG A 81 -18.55 2.54 6.04
C ARG A 81 -17.76 3.83 6.19
N ALA A 82 -18.49 4.95 6.33
CA ALA A 82 -17.85 6.20 6.68
C ALA A 82 -17.29 6.10 8.12
N ALA A 83 -16.06 6.60 8.30
CA ALA A 83 -15.45 6.84 9.60
C ALA A 83 -15.31 8.35 9.84
N ALA A 84 -14.84 8.75 11.01
CA ALA A 84 -14.60 10.16 11.32
C ALA A 84 -13.67 10.80 10.28
N ARG A 85 -14.00 12.03 9.87
CA ARG A 85 -13.22 12.78 8.88
C ARG A 85 -11.97 13.37 9.53
N MET A 86 -10.89 13.50 8.75
CA MET A 86 -9.72 14.28 9.17
C MET A 86 -10.10 15.73 9.48
N VAL A 87 -9.31 16.38 10.31
CA VAL A 87 -9.48 17.81 10.64
C VAL A 87 -9.21 18.66 9.41
N ASN A 88 -8.18 18.34 8.65
CA ASN A 88 -7.80 19.05 7.43
C ASN A 88 -7.97 18.18 6.20
N SER A 89 -8.51 18.78 5.14
CA SER A 89 -8.53 18.16 3.82
C SER A 89 -7.14 18.16 3.23
N ARG A 90 -6.70 17.01 2.70
CA ARG A 90 -5.37 16.88 2.10
C ARG A 90 -5.30 15.77 1.06
N GLY A 91 -4.76 16.10 -0.09
CA GLY A 91 -4.36 15.14 -1.13
C GLY A 91 -2.90 14.75 -1.00
N LYS A 92 -2.46 13.72 -1.73
CA LYS A 92 -1.09 13.17 -1.70
C LYS A 92 -0.52 13.02 -0.28
N VAL A 93 -1.39 12.69 0.66
CA VAL A 93 -1.05 12.48 2.06
C VAL A 93 -0.31 11.15 2.22
N ALA A 94 0.65 11.11 3.11
CA ALA A 94 1.21 9.85 3.57
C ALA A 94 0.37 9.31 4.73
N VAL A 95 0.16 8.01 4.74
CA VAL A 95 -0.60 7.31 5.78
C VAL A 95 0.22 6.14 6.30
N GLY A 96 0.31 6.02 7.61
CA GLY A 96 1.00 4.93 8.28
C GLY A 96 0.35 4.58 9.60
N THR A 97 0.71 3.46 10.17
CA THR A 97 0.18 2.98 11.45
C THR A 97 1.30 2.80 12.46
N LEU A 98 1.05 3.24 13.68
CA LEU A 98 1.95 3.03 14.80
C LEU A 98 1.12 2.86 16.08
N GLU A 99 1.43 1.82 16.87
CA GLU A 99 0.77 1.55 18.16
C GLU A 99 -0.77 1.54 18.10
N GLY A 100 -1.33 0.91 17.04
CA GLY A 100 -2.77 0.78 16.86
C GLY A 100 -3.49 2.07 16.42
N GLN A 101 -2.75 3.11 16.06
CA GLN A 101 -3.27 4.39 15.58
C GLN A 101 -2.86 4.63 14.12
N ILE A 102 -3.63 5.46 13.42
CA ILE A 102 -3.32 5.88 12.05
C ILE A 102 -2.78 7.30 12.09
N TYR A 103 -1.69 7.53 11.39
CA TYR A 103 -1.09 8.85 11.22
C TYR A 103 -1.19 9.29 9.76
N THR A 104 -1.60 10.53 9.55
CA THR A 104 -1.54 11.21 8.26
C THR A 104 -0.48 12.29 8.33
N VAL A 105 0.45 12.28 7.40
CA VAL A 105 1.64 13.13 7.42
C VAL A 105 1.72 13.94 6.14
N GLY A 106 1.85 15.24 6.27
CA GLY A 106 2.02 16.13 5.13
C GLY A 106 0.82 16.15 4.19
N GLY A 107 1.08 16.05 2.90
CA GLY A 107 0.10 16.21 1.84
C GLY A 107 0.04 17.64 1.31
N GLU A 108 -0.94 17.91 0.46
CA GLU A 108 -1.11 19.20 -0.19
C GLU A 108 -2.58 19.55 -0.43
N ASP A 109 -2.86 20.81 -0.61
CA ASP A 109 -4.07 21.34 -1.26
C ASP A 109 -3.70 22.00 -2.60
N ALA A 110 -4.63 22.71 -3.21
CA ALA A 110 -4.40 23.40 -4.49
C ALA A 110 -3.35 24.53 -4.40
N VAL A 111 -2.97 24.95 -3.18
CA VAL A 111 -2.15 26.15 -2.94
C VAL A 111 -0.80 25.82 -2.33
N ARG A 112 -0.75 24.85 -1.41
CA ARG A 112 0.45 24.60 -0.60
C ARG A 112 0.61 23.13 -0.16
N CYS A 113 1.86 22.77 0.16
CA CYS A 113 2.18 21.55 0.88
C CYS A 113 2.07 21.77 2.40
N TYR A 114 1.79 20.69 3.12
CA TYR A 114 1.63 20.70 4.58
C TYR A 114 2.81 20.04 5.29
N SER A 115 3.16 20.60 6.47
CA SER A 115 4.03 19.94 7.45
C SER A 115 3.25 19.29 8.59
N SER A 116 1.95 19.57 8.69
CA SER A 116 1.10 19.09 9.78
C SER A 116 0.87 17.60 9.73
N VAL A 117 0.62 17.03 10.91
CA VAL A 117 0.37 15.61 11.15
C VAL A 117 -0.93 15.48 11.92
N GLU A 118 -1.77 14.52 11.56
CA GLU A 118 -2.96 14.17 12.32
C GLU A 118 -2.93 12.70 12.71
N ARG A 119 -3.54 12.37 13.82
CA ARG A 119 -3.60 11.03 14.39
C ARG A 119 -5.04 10.60 14.60
N TYR A 120 -5.38 9.43 14.10
CA TYR A 120 -6.68 8.79 14.31
C TYR A 120 -6.61 7.72 15.38
N THR A 121 -7.54 7.80 16.32
CA THR A 121 -7.72 6.81 17.40
C THR A 121 -8.98 5.99 17.12
N PRO A 122 -8.85 4.69 16.78
CA PRO A 122 -10.01 3.85 16.42
C PRO A 122 -11.04 3.70 17.53
N ASP A 123 -10.61 3.57 18.78
CA ASP A 123 -11.50 3.35 19.92
C ASP A 123 -12.50 4.50 20.14
N THR A 124 -12.13 5.71 19.74
CA THR A 124 -12.97 6.91 19.89
C THR A 124 -13.53 7.40 18.55
N ASP A 125 -13.16 6.74 17.43
CA ASP A 125 -13.48 7.19 16.06
C ASP A 125 -13.23 8.70 15.91
N SER A 126 -12.02 9.15 16.23
CA SER A 126 -11.70 10.58 16.23
C SER A 126 -10.28 10.89 15.76
N TRP A 127 -10.14 12.03 15.10
CA TRP A 127 -8.86 12.60 14.67
C TRP A 127 -8.41 13.69 15.64
N SER A 128 -7.10 13.74 15.89
CA SER A 128 -6.44 14.76 16.68
C SER A 128 -5.28 15.38 15.89
N ALA A 129 -5.09 16.68 16.05
CA ALA A 129 -3.99 17.44 15.46
C ALA A 129 -2.91 17.79 16.51
N ASP A 130 -2.82 17.02 17.59
CA ASP A 130 -1.87 17.21 18.70
C ASP A 130 -0.46 16.68 18.42
N VAL A 131 -0.25 16.06 17.27
CA VAL A 131 1.05 15.52 16.83
C VAL A 131 1.93 16.65 16.34
N ALA A 132 3.20 16.66 16.76
CA ALA A 132 4.17 17.64 16.29
C ALA A 132 4.29 17.62 14.77
N PRO A 133 4.40 18.79 14.10
CA PRO A 133 4.58 18.86 12.66
C PRO A 133 6.01 18.48 12.25
N LEU A 134 6.17 18.11 10.98
CA LEU A 134 7.47 18.00 10.34
C LEU A 134 8.21 19.33 10.32
N SER A 135 9.53 19.29 10.17
CA SER A 135 10.37 20.51 10.07
C SER A 135 10.14 21.29 8.77
N SER A 136 9.60 20.64 7.74
CA SER A 136 9.28 21.23 6.44
C SER A 136 8.04 20.59 5.83
N PRO A 137 7.29 21.33 4.99
CA PRO A 137 6.15 20.77 4.26
C PRO A 137 6.58 19.63 3.34
N ARG A 138 5.74 18.62 3.18
CA ARG A 138 5.99 17.48 2.28
C ARG A 138 4.68 16.95 1.70
N SER A 139 4.58 16.90 0.38
CA SER A 139 3.59 16.10 -0.34
C SER A 139 4.26 14.90 -0.99
N GLY A 140 3.52 13.84 -1.29
CA GLY A 140 4.09 12.63 -1.89
C GLY A 140 5.25 12.02 -1.08
N VAL A 141 5.27 12.26 0.24
CA VAL A 141 6.21 11.66 1.19
C VAL A 141 5.84 10.20 1.41
N CYS A 142 6.81 9.30 1.54
CA CYS A 142 6.53 7.96 2.00
C CYS A 142 6.69 7.84 3.52
N LEU A 143 5.86 7.01 4.14
CA LEU A 143 5.79 6.83 5.57
C LEU A 143 5.92 5.34 5.89
N ALA A 144 6.76 5.00 6.85
CA ALA A 144 6.89 3.64 7.33
C ALA A 144 7.11 3.61 8.84
N ALA A 145 6.58 2.59 9.50
CA ALA A 145 6.83 2.32 10.91
C ALA A 145 7.93 1.28 11.06
N MET A 146 8.93 1.56 11.88
CA MET A 146 10.02 0.64 12.21
C MET A 146 10.49 0.90 13.63
N ASP A 147 10.64 -0.18 14.41
CA ASP A 147 11.19 -0.15 15.78
C ASP A 147 10.49 0.85 16.72
N GLY A 148 9.16 0.99 16.61
CA GLY A 148 8.38 1.91 17.44
C GLY A 148 8.41 3.38 17.01
N TYR A 149 8.96 3.67 15.83
CA TYR A 149 9.05 5.02 15.25
C TYR A 149 8.36 5.11 13.90
N LEU A 150 7.91 6.33 13.51
CA LEU A 150 7.52 6.61 12.14
C LEU A 150 8.68 7.31 11.41
N TYR A 151 8.92 6.90 10.18
CA TYR A 151 9.88 7.53 9.29
C TYR A 151 9.16 8.21 8.13
N ALA A 152 9.31 9.52 8.03
CA ALA A 152 8.85 10.32 6.88
C ALA A 152 10.03 10.53 5.94
N VAL A 153 9.94 9.98 4.74
CA VAL A 153 11.08 9.84 3.83
C VAL A 153 10.79 10.55 2.51
N GLY A 154 11.66 11.48 2.15
CA GLY A 154 11.56 12.23 0.91
C GLY A 154 10.30 13.08 0.79
N GLY A 155 9.71 13.08 -0.38
CA GLY A 155 8.55 13.87 -0.76
C GLY A 155 8.94 15.08 -1.60
N HIS A 156 8.02 16.03 -1.72
CA HIS A 156 8.15 17.28 -2.44
C HIS A 156 7.80 18.45 -1.50
N ASP A 157 8.66 19.44 -1.37
CA ASP A 157 8.52 20.54 -0.40
C ASP A 157 7.67 21.71 -0.91
N GLY A 158 7.14 21.58 -2.12
CA GLY A 158 6.42 22.62 -2.86
C GLY A 158 7.29 23.27 -3.96
N ILE A 159 8.61 23.04 -3.93
CA ILE A 159 9.57 23.57 -4.90
C ILE A 159 10.25 22.42 -5.66
N ALA A 160 10.72 21.40 -4.95
CA ALA A 160 11.47 20.30 -5.52
C ALA A 160 11.27 18.98 -4.74
N ALA A 161 11.60 17.86 -5.39
CA ALA A 161 11.76 16.60 -4.72
C ALA A 161 12.94 16.67 -3.73
N ILE A 162 12.81 16.04 -2.57
CA ILE A 162 13.79 16.07 -1.49
C ILE A 162 14.28 14.67 -1.11
N ASN A 163 15.47 14.60 -0.49
CA ASN A 163 16.06 13.37 0.00
C ASN A 163 16.11 13.29 1.53
N THR A 164 15.59 14.30 2.23
CA THR A 164 15.66 14.38 3.68
C THR A 164 14.70 13.39 4.34
N VAL A 165 15.06 12.94 5.54
CA VAL A 165 14.35 11.96 6.34
C VAL A 165 14.15 12.47 7.74
N GLU A 166 12.96 12.31 8.29
CA GLU A 166 12.63 12.62 9.67
C GLU A 166 12.01 11.41 10.35
N ARG A 167 12.37 11.21 11.62
CA ARG A 167 11.84 10.13 12.47
C ARG A 167 11.01 10.72 13.61
N TYR A 168 9.79 10.24 13.75
CA TYR A 168 8.88 10.60 14.84
C TYR A 168 9.01 9.62 16.00
N ASP A 169 9.17 10.16 17.19
CA ASP A 169 9.10 9.44 18.46
C ASP A 169 7.77 9.75 19.16
N PRO A 170 6.85 8.77 19.28
CA PRO A 170 5.54 9.00 19.88
C PRO A 170 5.60 9.29 21.37
N HIS A 171 6.65 8.82 22.09
CA HIS A 171 6.77 8.99 23.54
C HIS A 171 7.08 10.43 23.94
N VAL A 172 7.80 11.16 23.09
CA VAL A 172 8.19 12.55 23.32
C VAL A 172 7.51 13.53 22.37
N ASN A 173 6.68 13.01 21.43
CA ASN A 173 5.95 13.78 20.42
C ASN A 173 6.88 14.74 19.65
N THR A 174 7.97 14.22 19.10
CA THR A 174 8.94 15.02 18.34
C THR A 174 9.42 14.31 17.08
N TRP A 175 9.72 15.11 16.04
CA TRP A 175 10.42 14.67 14.85
C TRP A 175 11.91 15.03 14.95
N SER A 176 12.77 14.09 14.60
CA SER A 176 14.23 14.28 14.54
C SER A 176 14.76 13.95 13.15
N LYS A 177 15.71 14.77 12.68
CA LYS A 177 16.38 14.52 11.40
C LYS A 177 17.18 13.23 11.46
N GLN A 178 17.11 12.46 10.38
CA GLN A 178 17.91 11.26 10.16
C GLN A 178 18.83 11.47 8.93
N ALA A 179 19.71 10.52 8.67
CA ALA A 179 20.53 10.53 7.47
C ALA A 179 19.67 10.66 6.21
N ALA A 180 20.06 11.54 5.32
CA ALA A 180 19.37 11.73 4.05
C ALA A 180 19.64 10.56 3.10
N MET A 181 18.64 10.26 2.24
CA MET A 181 18.81 9.30 1.14
C MET A 181 19.89 9.79 0.15
N LEU A 182 20.41 8.88 -0.65
CA LEU A 182 21.34 9.17 -1.72
C LEU A 182 20.67 9.93 -2.87
N SER A 183 19.40 9.68 -3.12
CA SER A 183 18.61 10.32 -4.18
C SER A 183 17.43 11.07 -3.61
N ARG A 184 17.04 12.17 -4.27
CA ARG A 184 15.76 12.84 -4.04
C ARG A 184 14.65 11.95 -4.54
N ARG A 185 13.53 11.85 -3.80
CA ARG A 185 12.40 10.98 -4.15
C ARG A 185 11.08 11.56 -3.68
N SER A 186 10.23 11.93 -4.61
CA SER A 186 8.81 12.22 -4.38
C SER A 186 7.96 11.09 -4.94
N GLY A 187 6.85 10.74 -4.30
CA GLY A 187 5.99 9.65 -4.76
C GLY A 187 6.66 8.26 -4.74
N ALA A 188 7.73 8.10 -3.94
CA ALA A 188 8.31 6.81 -3.64
C ALA A 188 7.40 6.01 -2.71
N VAL A 189 7.64 4.72 -2.62
CA VAL A 189 6.98 3.82 -1.68
C VAL A 189 7.99 3.17 -0.75
N ALA A 190 7.55 2.79 0.45
CA ALA A 190 8.43 2.25 1.46
C ALA A 190 7.90 0.95 2.07
N ALA A 191 8.81 0.09 2.47
CA ALA A 191 8.51 -1.14 3.18
C ALA A 191 9.62 -1.45 4.19
N VAL A 192 9.25 -2.08 5.30
CA VAL A 192 10.21 -2.55 6.31
C VAL A 192 10.31 -4.07 6.22
N LEU A 193 11.51 -4.56 6.00
CA LEU A 193 11.79 -5.99 5.90
C LEU A 193 13.16 -6.31 6.48
N GLY A 194 13.24 -7.34 7.34
CA GLY A 194 14.49 -7.78 7.93
C GLY A 194 15.23 -6.68 8.72
N GLY A 195 14.50 -5.82 9.44
CA GLY A 195 15.06 -4.72 10.22
C GLY A 195 15.61 -3.55 9.39
N HIS A 196 15.29 -3.49 8.09
CA HIS A 196 15.70 -2.40 7.20
C HIS A 196 14.48 -1.70 6.60
N LEU A 197 14.60 -0.40 6.40
CA LEU A 197 13.62 0.41 5.68
C LEU A 197 14.04 0.51 4.21
N TYR A 198 13.25 -0.05 3.34
CA TYR A 198 13.43 0.04 1.88
C TYR A 198 12.59 1.17 1.32
N VAL A 199 13.19 1.99 0.46
CA VAL A 199 12.51 3.04 -0.31
C VAL A 199 12.69 2.77 -1.78
N VAL A 200 11.57 2.68 -2.49
CA VAL A 200 11.50 2.09 -3.82
C VAL A 200 10.93 3.11 -4.80
N GLY A 201 11.66 3.35 -5.88
CA GLY A 201 11.22 4.22 -6.96
C GLY A 201 11.02 5.68 -6.57
N GLY A 202 9.94 6.28 -7.02
CA GLY A 202 9.63 7.70 -6.90
C GLY A 202 10.14 8.50 -8.09
N ASN A 203 10.21 9.82 -7.91
CA ASN A 203 10.64 10.79 -8.93
C ASN A 203 11.62 11.78 -8.30
N ASP A 204 12.76 12.01 -8.93
CA ASP A 204 13.83 12.88 -8.42
C ASP A 204 13.71 14.35 -8.91
N GLY A 205 12.71 14.62 -9.74
CA GLY A 205 12.48 15.90 -10.42
C GLY A 205 12.87 15.86 -11.91
N GLU A 206 13.63 14.83 -12.33
CA GLU A 206 13.98 14.59 -13.73
C GLU A 206 13.16 13.47 -14.35
N GLY A 207 12.77 12.45 -13.56
CA GLY A 207 11.95 11.35 -14.03
C GLY A 207 11.66 10.29 -12.96
N ALA A 208 10.82 9.34 -13.33
CA ALA A 208 10.52 8.19 -12.48
C ALA A 208 11.75 7.28 -12.32
N LEU A 209 11.97 6.78 -11.12
CA LEU A 209 13.13 5.98 -10.75
C LEU A 209 12.80 4.49 -10.70
N ASN A 210 13.75 3.66 -11.15
CA ASN A 210 13.76 2.24 -10.85
C ASN A 210 14.71 1.88 -9.68
N SER A 211 15.46 2.84 -9.19
CA SER A 211 16.42 2.64 -8.11
C SER A 211 15.75 2.40 -6.77
N VAL A 212 16.44 1.68 -5.90
CA VAL A 212 15.98 1.30 -4.56
C VAL A 212 17.11 1.58 -3.59
N GLU A 213 16.77 2.16 -2.45
CA GLU A 213 17.67 2.39 -1.34
C GLU A 213 17.16 1.71 -0.08
N ARG A 214 18.04 1.27 0.79
CA ARG A 214 17.67 0.77 2.11
C ARG A 214 18.43 1.50 3.22
N TYR A 215 17.74 1.74 4.31
CA TYR A 215 18.28 2.31 5.53
C TYR A 215 18.52 1.24 6.57
N SER A 216 19.73 1.24 7.16
CA SER A 216 20.07 0.45 8.34
C SER A 216 19.96 1.33 9.59
N PRO A 217 19.03 1.07 10.51
CA PRO A 217 18.93 1.85 11.75
C PRO A 217 20.12 1.62 12.68
N VAL A 218 20.81 0.49 12.55
CA VAL A 218 22.00 0.16 13.35
C VAL A 218 23.17 1.07 12.98
N ASP A 219 23.41 1.23 11.67
CA ASP A 219 24.52 2.03 11.15
C ASP A 219 24.14 3.50 10.93
N GLY A 220 22.82 3.80 10.88
CA GLY A 220 22.30 5.11 10.55
C GLY A 220 22.61 5.54 9.10
N THR A 221 22.73 4.58 8.17
CA THR A 221 23.16 4.85 6.79
C THR A 221 22.24 4.27 5.74
N TRP A 222 22.25 4.90 4.56
CA TRP A 222 21.57 4.44 3.35
C TRP A 222 22.53 3.73 2.41
N SER A 223 22.06 2.70 1.74
CA SER A 223 22.80 1.98 0.71
C SER A 223 21.90 1.65 -0.49
N LEU A 224 22.50 1.60 -1.68
CA LEU A 224 21.79 1.16 -2.89
C LEU A 224 21.49 -0.33 -2.85
N CYS A 225 20.32 -0.69 -3.38
CA CYS A 225 19.89 -2.06 -3.59
C CYS A 225 19.73 -2.35 -5.10
N ALA A 226 19.38 -3.60 -5.42
CA ALA A 226 19.05 -3.99 -6.77
C ALA A 226 17.90 -3.12 -7.30
N HIS A 227 18.03 -2.65 -8.54
CA HIS A 227 17.03 -1.84 -9.21
C HIS A 227 15.82 -2.68 -9.62
N MET A 228 14.63 -2.08 -9.58
CA MET A 228 13.43 -2.66 -10.19
C MET A 228 13.61 -2.86 -11.70
N LEU A 229 12.78 -3.71 -12.27
CA LEU A 229 12.73 -3.93 -13.73
C LEU A 229 12.15 -2.73 -14.47
N SER A 230 11.24 -1.98 -13.82
CA SER A 230 10.58 -0.81 -14.41
C SER A 230 10.65 0.37 -13.46
N PRO A 231 10.94 1.58 -13.97
CA PRO A 231 10.82 2.80 -13.18
C PRO A 231 9.35 3.05 -12.84
N ARG A 232 9.11 3.53 -11.62
CA ARG A 232 7.75 3.86 -11.16
C ARG A 232 7.72 4.86 -10.03
N GLU A 233 6.79 5.78 -10.13
CA GLU A 233 6.37 6.66 -9.04
C GLU A 233 4.89 6.43 -8.70
N ASN A 234 4.45 6.80 -7.50
CA ASN A 234 3.07 6.69 -7.03
C ASN A 234 2.46 5.29 -7.13
N GLY A 235 3.29 4.26 -7.08
CA GLY A 235 2.82 2.87 -6.98
C GLY A 235 2.36 2.50 -5.59
N GLY A 236 2.10 1.24 -5.39
CA GLY A 236 1.88 0.62 -4.08
C GLY A 236 3.00 -0.34 -3.72
N CYS A 237 3.28 -0.48 -2.42
CA CYS A 237 4.30 -1.38 -1.90
C CYS A 237 3.81 -2.08 -0.64
N ALA A 238 4.11 -3.37 -0.50
CA ALA A 238 3.82 -4.13 0.70
C ALA A 238 4.79 -5.31 0.86
N VAL A 239 5.03 -5.70 2.11
CA VAL A 239 5.73 -6.96 2.41
C VAL A 239 4.70 -8.09 2.46
N TYR A 240 4.90 -9.09 1.62
CA TYR A 240 4.03 -10.26 1.54
C TYR A 240 4.85 -11.53 1.35
N LEU A 241 4.60 -12.54 2.18
CA LEU A 241 5.33 -13.81 2.17
C LEU A 241 6.86 -13.65 2.13
N GLY A 242 7.40 -12.73 2.95
CA GLY A 242 8.83 -12.49 3.07
C GLY A 242 9.49 -11.76 1.89
N HIS A 243 8.72 -11.20 0.97
CA HIS A 243 9.17 -10.43 -0.19
C HIS A 243 8.57 -9.03 -0.19
N ILE A 244 9.25 -8.07 -0.81
CA ILE A 244 8.69 -6.75 -1.07
C ILE A 244 8.01 -6.78 -2.45
N TYR A 245 6.69 -6.56 -2.47
CA TYR A 245 5.91 -6.43 -3.69
C TYR A 245 5.68 -4.97 -4.01
N VAL A 246 5.81 -4.62 -5.29
CA VAL A 246 5.51 -3.28 -5.82
C VAL A 246 4.61 -3.44 -7.03
N ALA A 247 3.58 -2.61 -7.13
CA ALA A 247 2.62 -2.67 -8.23
C ALA A 247 2.13 -1.27 -8.63
N GLY A 248 1.74 -1.13 -9.88
CA GLY A 248 1.15 0.10 -10.40
C GLY A 248 2.10 1.28 -10.44
N GLY A 249 1.55 2.46 -10.28
CA GLY A 249 2.24 3.73 -10.45
C GLY A 249 2.25 4.22 -11.90
N ARG A 250 3.18 5.10 -12.21
CA ARG A 250 3.44 5.58 -13.57
C ARG A 250 4.95 5.59 -13.86
N ASP A 251 5.30 5.43 -15.13
CA ASP A 251 6.68 5.42 -15.61
C ASP A 251 7.21 6.85 -15.93
N GLU A 252 8.43 6.91 -16.48
CA GLU A 252 9.09 8.16 -16.88
C GLU A 252 8.36 8.91 -18.00
N LEU A 253 7.50 8.24 -18.77
CA LEU A 253 6.66 8.86 -19.80
C LEU A 253 5.28 9.27 -19.25
N GLY A 254 5.03 9.08 -17.96
CA GLY A 254 3.74 9.35 -17.31
C GLY A 254 2.67 8.30 -17.61
N LEU A 255 3.02 7.17 -18.24
CA LEU A 255 2.07 6.10 -18.54
C LEU A 255 1.70 5.34 -17.28
N LYS A 256 0.41 5.17 -17.05
CA LYS A 256 -0.11 4.42 -15.91
C LYS A 256 0.17 2.93 -16.05
N LEU A 257 0.64 2.31 -14.99
CA LEU A 257 1.11 0.94 -14.96
C LEU A 257 0.09 -0.02 -14.33
N CYS A 258 0.01 -1.22 -14.87
CA CYS A 258 -0.62 -2.38 -14.24
C CYS A 258 0.41 -3.44 -13.84
N GLY A 259 1.69 -3.24 -14.17
CA GLY A 259 2.78 -4.15 -13.85
C GLY A 259 3.00 -4.30 -12.36
N ALA A 260 3.45 -5.47 -11.96
CA ALA A 260 3.87 -5.79 -10.60
C ALA A 260 5.17 -6.60 -10.62
N GLU A 261 5.98 -6.40 -9.60
CA GLU A 261 7.25 -7.11 -9.42
C GLU A 261 7.54 -7.29 -7.93
N ARG A 262 8.39 -8.25 -7.58
CA ARG A 262 8.76 -8.52 -6.20
C ARG A 262 10.27 -8.63 -6.04
N LEU A 263 10.77 -8.14 -4.91
CA LEU A 263 12.15 -8.30 -4.47
C LEU A 263 12.26 -9.52 -3.57
N ASP A 264 13.16 -10.44 -3.93
CA ASP A 264 13.68 -11.46 -3.05
C ASP A 264 14.83 -10.86 -2.22
N PRO A 265 14.67 -10.70 -0.90
CA PRO A 265 15.69 -10.07 -0.07
C PRO A 265 16.96 -10.92 0.08
N GLY A 266 16.85 -12.24 -0.04
CA GLY A 266 18.01 -13.14 0.04
C GLY A 266 18.87 -13.11 -1.23
N ALA A 267 18.23 -13.14 -2.40
CA ALA A 267 18.91 -13.08 -3.69
C ALA A 267 19.19 -11.64 -4.15
N MET A 268 18.62 -10.64 -3.47
CA MET A 268 18.64 -9.21 -3.87
C MET A 268 18.28 -9.03 -5.34
N ARG A 269 17.23 -9.69 -5.77
CA ARG A 269 16.78 -9.70 -7.17
C ARG A 269 15.29 -9.46 -7.30
N TRP A 270 14.92 -8.55 -8.21
CA TRP A 270 13.55 -8.31 -8.64
C TRP A 270 13.11 -9.33 -9.69
N THR A 271 11.89 -9.82 -9.54
CA THR A 271 11.25 -10.71 -10.51
C THR A 271 9.85 -10.21 -10.84
N PRO A 272 9.41 -10.37 -12.12
CA PRO A 272 8.07 -9.94 -12.48
C PRO A 272 7.02 -10.81 -11.79
N VAL A 273 5.90 -10.20 -11.46
CA VAL A 273 4.68 -10.84 -10.98
C VAL A 273 3.60 -10.59 -12.03
N LYS A 274 2.57 -11.42 -12.08
CA LYS A 274 1.44 -11.19 -12.98
C LYS A 274 0.91 -9.77 -12.81
N ARG A 275 0.68 -9.08 -13.90
CA ARG A 275 0.13 -7.73 -13.91
C ARG A 275 -1.30 -7.71 -13.36
N MET A 276 -1.68 -6.63 -12.67
CA MET A 276 -3.05 -6.35 -12.25
C MET A 276 -3.98 -6.27 -13.47
N ARG A 277 -5.26 -6.40 -13.24
CA ARG A 277 -6.29 -6.29 -14.28
C ARG A 277 -6.46 -4.85 -14.76
N SER A 278 -6.30 -3.89 -13.83
CA SER A 278 -6.40 -2.45 -14.12
C SER A 278 -5.04 -1.76 -13.96
N LYS A 279 -4.80 -0.74 -14.78
CA LYS A 279 -3.74 0.23 -14.50
C LYS A 279 -4.12 0.99 -13.23
N ARG A 280 -3.17 1.28 -12.36
CA ARG A 280 -3.40 1.96 -11.09
C ARG A 280 -2.23 2.87 -10.75
N ASP A 281 -2.39 4.15 -10.95
CA ASP A 281 -1.50 5.20 -10.46
C ASP A 281 -2.08 5.77 -9.16
N ASP A 282 -1.25 6.25 -8.25
CA ASP A 282 -1.69 6.77 -6.93
C ASP A 282 -2.54 5.77 -6.14
N MET A 283 -2.11 4.52 -6.14
CA MET A 283 -2.77 3.39 -5.48
C MET A 283 -2.14 3.05 -4.14
N SER A 284 -2.82 2.23 -3.37
CA SER A 284 -2.24 1.53 -2.23
C SER A 284 -2.14 0.03 -2.49
N LEU A 285 -1.02 -0.57 -2.05
CA LEU A 285 -0.82 -2.01 -2.00
C LEU A 285 -0.65 -2.39 -0.54
N VAL A 286 -1.51 -3.26 -0.03
CA VAL A 286 -1.55 -3.62 1.39
C VAL A 286 -1.72 -5.12 1.58
N VAL A 287 -1.30 -5.61 2.74
CA VAL A 287 -1.65 -6.95 3.20
C VAL A 287 -2.76 -6.82 4.23
N PHE A 288 -3.90 -7.40 3.92
CA PHE A 288 -5.10 -7.36 4.73
C PHE A 288 -5.62 -8.78 4.96
N ASN A 289 -5.74 -9.19 6.23
CA ASN A 289 -6.06 -10.57 6.63
C ASN A 289 -5.26 -11.64 5.85
N GLY A 290 -3.96 -11.40 5.71
CA GLY A 290 -3.05 -12.31 5.02
C GLY A 290 -3.13 -12.30 3.48
N ALA A 291 -3.95 -11.44 2.88
CA ALA A 291 -4.07 -11.31 1.42
C ALA A 291 -3.45 -10.02 0.92
N LEU A 292 -2.68 -10.09 -0.17
CA LEU A 292 -2.11 -8.92 -0.84
C LEU A 292 -3.19 -8.26 -1.72
N MET A 293 -3.48 -6.99 -1.47
CA MET A 293 -4.56 -6.26 -2.12
C MET A 293 -4.09 -4.94 -2.72
N ALA A 294 -4.53 -4.69 -3.95
CA ALA A 294 -4.39 -3.41 -4.65
C ALA A 294 -5.70 -2.63 -4.50
N VAL A 295 -5.61 -1.39 -4.02
CA VAL A 295 -6.76 -0.57 -3.66
C VAL A 295 -6.74 0.76 -4.37
N GLY A 296 -7.81 1.10 -5.07
CA GLY A 296 -8.02 2.41 -5.66
C GLY A 296 -7.04 2.78 -6.76
N GLY A 297 -6.66 4.05 -6.77
CA GLY A 297 -5.80 4.66 -7.78
C GLY A 297 -6.56 5.20 -8.99
N SER A 298 -5.82 5.47 -10.08
CA SER A 298 -6.35 5.96 -11.36
C SER A 298 -5.79 5.17 -12.53
N ASP A 299 -6.64 4.84 -13.50
CA ASP A 299 -6.23 4.15 -14.74
C ASP A 299 -5.77 5.11 -15.86
N GLY A 300 -5.85 6.41 -15.61
CA GLY A 300 -5.55 7.48 -16.55
C GLY A 300 -6.78 8.06 -17.24
N VAL A 301 -7.94 7.40 -17.12
CA VAL A 301 -9.22 7.88 -17.62
C VAL A 301 -10.14 8.25 -16.46
N THR A 302 -10.17 7.41 -15.43
CA THR A 302 -11.01 7.63 -14.25
C THR A 302 -10.30 7.20 -12.97
N SER A 303 -10.69 7.80 -11.86
CA SER A 303 -10.32 7.33 -10.53
C SER A 303 -11.08 6.06 -10.19
N LEU A 304 -10.38 5.08 -9.64
CA LEU A 304 -10.90 3.74 -9.35
C LEU A 304 -11.36 3.67 -7.88
N LYS A 305 -12.49 3.05 -7.66
CA LYS A 305 -12.92 2.60 -6.32
C LYS A 305 -12.81 1.09 -6.12
N THR A 306 -12.30 0.39 -7.13
CA THR A 306 -12.18 -1.07 -7.15
C THR A 306 -10.96 -1.56 -6.40
N LEU A 307 -11.07 -2.78 -5.85
CA LEU A 307 -9.99 -3.52 -5.23
C LEU A 307 -9.70 -4.79 -6.04
N GLU A 308 -8.43 -5.16 -6.10
CA GLU A 308 -7.99 -6.46 -6.62
C GLU A 308 -7.21 -7.21 -5.55
N VAL A 309 -7.37 -8.52 -5.49
CA VAL A 309 -6.62 -9.41 -4.60
C VAL A 309 -5.70 -10.31 -5.41
N TYR A 310 -4.47 -10.46 -4.93
CA TYR A 310 -3.47 -11.33 -5.53
C TYR A 310 -3.53 -12.74 -4.93
N CYS A 311 -3.58 -13.73 -5.79
CA CYS A 311 -3.45 -15.13 -5.44
C CYS A 311 -2.03 -15.59 -5.76
N HIS A 312 -1.26 -15.94 -4.74
CA HIS A 312 0.14 -16.33 -4.88
C HIS A 312 0.30 -17.66 -5.63
N GLU A 313 -0.56 -18.64 -5.32
CA GLU A 313 -0.51 -19.99 -5.88
C GLU A 313 -0.71 -20.00 -7.40
N THR A 314 -1.64 -19.18 -7.87
CA THR A 314 -1.97 -19.08 -9.31
C THR A 314 -1.26 -17.93 -10.01
N ASN A 315 -0.49 -17.12 -9.26
CA ASN A 315 0.13 -15.89 -9.76
C ASN A 315 -0.87 -15.06 -10.58
N SER A 316 -2.01 -14.72 -9.96
CA SER A 316 -3.09 -14.02 -10.66
C SER A 316 -3.79 -13.00 -9.77
N TRP A 317 -4.35 -11.95 -10.38
CA TRP A 317 -5.16 -10.94 -9.72
C TRP A 317 -6.64 -11.15 -10.02
N ARG A 318 -7.48 -11.01 -9.00
CA ARG A 318 -8.94 -11.09 -9.11
C ARG A 318 -9.59 -9.84 -8.54
N HIS A 319 -10.72 -9.44 -9.11
CA HIS A 319 -11.55 -8.37 -8.53
C HIS A 319 -12.05 -8.83 -7.15
N PHE A 320 -11.95 -7.95 -6.17
CA PHE A 320 -12.41 -8.22 -4.80
C PHE A 320 -13.69 -7.47 -4.44
N GLY A 321 -13.79 -6.20 -4.80
CA GLY A 321 -14.91 -5.34 -4.45
C GLY A 321 -14.66 -3.89 -4.78
N SER A 322 -15.46 -3.01 -4.20
CA SER A 322 -15.35 -1.56 -4.42
C SER A 322 -15.62 -0.78 -3.14
N MET A 323 -14.89 0.31 -2.94
CA MET A 323 -15.18 1.34 -1.94
C MET A 323 -16.51 2.05 -2.28
N ARG A 324 -17.07 2.79 -1.36
CA ARG A 324 -18.25 3.63 -1.60
C ARG A 324 -17.91 4.78 -2.54
N SER A 325 -16.79 5.45 -2.26
CA SER A 325 -16.34 6.64 -2.97
C SER A 325 -15.03 6.40 -3.70
N LYS A 326 -14.72 7.26 -4.66
CA LYS A 326 -13.41 7.38 -5.27
C LYS A 326 -12.52 8.24 -4.38
N HIS A 327 -11.27 7.82 -4.19
CA HIS A 327 -10.27 8.52 -3.38
C HIS A 327 -8.97 8.72 -4.19
N PRO A 328 -8.97 9.52 -5.27
CA PRO A 328 -7.76 9.74 -6.04
C PRO A 328 -6.68 10.38 -5.16
N GLY A 329 -5.49 9.77 -5.11
CA GLY A 329 -4.40 10.21 -4.24
C GLY A 329 -4.59 9.95 -2.75
N GLY A 330 -5.65 9.21 -2.35
CA GLY A 330 -5.83 8.68 -1.00
C GLY A 330 -4.91 7.49 -0.72
N ARG A 331 -4.73 7.17 0.55
CA ARG A 331 -3.87 6.05 0.99
C ARG A 331 -4.61 5.14 1.97
N VAL A 332 -4.21 3.88 1.96
CA VAL A 332 -4.78 2.86 2.83
C VAL A 332 -3.89 2.61 4.05
N ALA A 333 -4.53 2.57 5.21
CA ALA A 333 -3.95 2.05 6.45
C ALA A 333 -4.60 0.70 6.81
N VAL A 334 -3.82 -0.21 7.35
CA VAL A 334 -4.30 -1.48 7.92
C VAL A 334 -3.90 -1.54 9.38
N LEU A 335 -4.88 -1.60 10.28
CA LEU A 335 -4.69 -1.85 11.71
C LEU A 335 -4.82 -3.34 12.00
N ARG A 336 -3.90 -3.87 12.78
CA ARG A 336 -3.79 -5.29 13.16
C ARG A 336 -4.04 -5.50 14.64
#